data_c155068e7b2c60fd84b315811e046183
#
_entry.id   c155068e7b2c60fd84b315811e046183
#
_cell.length_a   1.000
_cell.length_b   1.000
_cell.length_c   1.000
_cell.angle_alpha   90.00
_cell.angle_beta   90.00
_cell.angle_gamma   90.00
#
_symmetry.space_group_name_H-M   'P 1'
#
loop_
_entity.id
_entity.type
_entity.pdbx_description
1 polymer ?
#
loop_
_entity_poly.entity_id
_entity_poly.type
_entity_poly.pdbx_seq_one_letter_code
_entity_poly.pdbx_strand_id
1 'polypeptide(L)' 'NALTDHADGLSAYRQLIAGAQSFLVAGGRLLMEHGYDQAEQVQDLLKQAGFVEVQSWQDLAGIWRVTGGVWNGHQ' A
#
# COMPACT_ATOMS: atom_id res chain seq x y z
N ASN A 1 10.93 -5.01 -19.40
CA ASN A 1 10.69 -5.16 -19.01
C ASN A 1 10.31 -5.45 -18.43
N ALA A 2 10.37 -5.32 -18.29
CA ALA A 2 10.01 -5.66 -17.80
C ALA A 2 9.45 -5.50 -17.27
N LEU A 3 9.32 -5.29 -17.08
CA LEU A 3 8.59 -5.18 -16.55
C LEU A 3 7.69 -5.86 -16.26
N THR A 4 7.81 -6.02 -15.97
CA THR A 4 6.88 -6.65 -16.06
C THR A 4 5.83 -7.06 -15.06
N ASP A 5 5.19 -6.22 -14.44
CA ASP A 5 4.00 -6.38 -13.67
C ASP A 5 2.80 -5.99 -14.48
N HIS A 6 2.90 -6.19 -15.70
CA HIS A 6 1.92 -5.78 -16.65
C HIS A 6 0.52 -6.28 -16.38
N ALA A 7 0.39 -7.26 -15.52
CA ALA A 7 -0.94 -7.80 -15.30
C ALA A 7 -1.84 -6.86 -14.52
N ASP A 8 -1.30 -6.19 -13.52
CA ASP A 8 -2.14 -5.36 -12.65
C ASP A 8 -1.50 -4.04 -12.22
N GLY A 9 -0.27 -3.79 -12.62
CA GLY A 9 0.41 -2.55 -12.27
C GLY A 9 0.71 -2.41 -10.79
N LEU A 10 0.69 -3.50 -10.04
CA LEU A 10 0.83 -3.44 -8.58
C LEU A 10 2.16 -3.97 -8.06
N SER A 11 3.05 -4.40 -8.95
CA SER A 11 4.28 -5.03 -8.49
C SER A 11 5.16 -4.08 -7.69
N ALA A 12 5.19 -2.80 -8.05
CA ALA A 12 5.96 -1.81 -7.31
C ALA A 12 5.43 -1.66 -5.89
N TYR A 13 4.11 -1.67 -5.73
CA TYR A 13 3.51 -1.58 -4.40
C TYR A 13 3.82 -2.81 -3.57
N ARG A 14 3.79 -3.98 -4.17
CA ARG A 14 4.15 -5.21 -3.46
C ARG A 14 5.58 -5.15 -2.94
N GLN A 15 6.49 -4.65 -3.77
CA GLN A 15 7.89 -4.50 -3.37
C GLN A 15 8.07 -3.48 -2.26
N LEU A 16 7.36 -2.37 -2.35
CA LEU A 16 7.42 -1.34 -1.32
C LEU A 16 6.91 -1.86 0.02
N ILE A 17 5.81 -2.60 -0.02
CA ILE A 17 5.23 -3.16 1.19
C ILE A 17 6.17 -4.18 1.82
N ALA A 18 6.73 -5.07 1.01
CA ALA A 18 7.65 -6.07 1.50
C ALA A 18 8.90 -5.42 2.10
N GLY A 19 9.41 -4.37 1.45
CA GLY A 19 10.56 -3.64 1.97
C GLY A 19 10.25 -2.92 3.27
N ALA A 20 9.07 -2.31 3.34
CA ALA A 20 8.66 -1.58 4.52
C ALA A 20 8.57 -2.47 5.75
N GLN A 21 8.17 -3.71 5.57
CA GLN A 21 8.09 -4.66 6.68
C GLN A 21 9.43 -4.87 7.37
N SER A 22 10.53 -4.65 6.66
CA SER A 22 11.87 -4.79 7.21
C SER A 22 12.29 -3.58 8.04
N PHE A 23 11.65 -2.44 7.86
CA PHE A 23 12.03 -1.20 8.52
C PHE A 23 11.07 -0.76 9.61
N LEU A 24 9.79 -1.08 9.44
CA LEU A 24 8.79 -0.57 10.36
C LEU A 24 8.81 -1.31 11.67
N VAL A 25 8.68 -0.55 12.75
CA VAL A 25 8.42 -1.13 14.07
C VAL A 25 6.91 -1.29 14.23
N ALA A 26 6.49 -2.09 15.18
CA ALA A 26 5.08 -2.24 15.48
C ALA A 26 4.48 -0.87 15.78
N GLY A 27 3.37 -0.55 15.15
CA GLY A 27 2.75 0.76 15.26
C GLY A 27 3.23 1.76 14.21
N GLY A 28 4.25 1.41 13.43
CA GLY A 28 4.73 2.24 12.35
C GLY A 28 3.70 2.32 11.23
N ARG A 29 3.77 3.37 10.44
CA ARG A 29 2.77 3.62 9.40
C ARG A 29 3.41 3.72 8.04
N LEU A 30 2.76 3.13 7.05
CA LEU A 30 3.19 3.22 5.65
C LEU A 30 2.11 3.93 4.86
N LEU A 31 2.50 4.93 4.08
CA LEU A 31 1.59 5.66 3.19
C LEU A 31 2.14 5.57 1.78
N MET A 32 1.28 5.31 0.81
CA MET A 32 1.68 5.21 -0.58
C MET A 32 0.72 5.98 -1.47
N GLU A 33 1.29 6.72 -2.43
CA GLU A 33 0.50 7.38 -3.46
C GLU A 33 0.22 6.39 -4.58
N HIS A 34 -0.92 6.53 -5.23
CA HIS A 34 -1.32 5.62 -6.30
C HIS A 34 -2.27 6.30 -7.26
N GLY A 35 -2.64 5.62 -8.34
CA GLY A 35 -3.62 6.11 -9.29
C GLY A 35 -5.01 6.08 -8.71
N TYR A 36 -5.89 6.87 -9.30
CA TYR A 36 -7.25 7.08 -8.78
C TYR A 36 -8.06 5.78 -8.67
N ASP A 37 -7.73 4.81 -9.50
CA ASP A 37 -8.48 3.56 -9.54
C ASP A 37 -7.78 2.41 -8.82
N GLN A 38 -6.75 2.70 -8.03
CA GLN A 38 -5.94 1.66 -7.40
C GLN A 38 -6.12 1.57 -5.88
N ALA A 39 -6.94 2.44 -5.29
CA ALA A 39 -7.06 2.51 -3.84
C ALA A 39 -7.45 1.15 -3.23
N GLU A 40 -8.45 0.51 -3.81
CA GLU A 40 -8.95 -0.75 -3.27
C GLU A 40 -7.91 -1.85 -3.35
N GLN A 41 -7.21 -1.93 -4.48
CA GLN A 41 -6.18 -2.93 -4.67
C GLN A 41 -5.01 -2.72 -3.72
N VAL A 42 -4.62 -1.48 -3.51
CA VAL A 42 -3.53 -1.17 -2.57
C VAL A 42 -3.95 -1.50 -1.14
N GLN A 43 -5.20 -1.21 -0.79
CA GLN A 43 -5.72 -1.61 0.52
C GLN A 43 -5.63 -3.12 0.70
N ASP A 44 -6.01 -3.89 -0.31
CA ASP A 44 -5.96 -5.34 -0.24
C ASP A 44 -4.53 -5.83 -0.06
N LEU A 45 -3.58 -5.23 -0.76
CA LEU A 45 -2.18 -5.62 -0.62
C LEU A 45 -1.68 -5.39 0.81
N LEU A 46 -2.05 -4.26 1.39
CA LEU A 46 -1.65 -3.95 2.77
C LEU A 46 -2.27 -4.93 3.76
N LYS A 47 -3.54 -5.24 3.57
CA LYS A 47 -4.23 -6.17 4.47
C LYS A 47 -3.62 -7.56 4.38
N GLN A 48 -3.31 -8.01 3.17
CA GLN A 48 -2.69 -9.31 2.97
C GLN A 48 -1.30 -9.38 3.60
N ALA A 49 -0.61 -8.26 3.67
CA ALA A 49 0.72 -8.20 4.26
C ALA A 49 0.70 -8.11 5.78
N GLY A 50 -0.49 -7.97 6.37
CA GLY A 50 -0.60 -7.92 7.84
C GLY A 50 -0.73 -6.53 8.40
N PHE A 51 -0.93 -5.52 7.56
CA PHE A 51 -1.18 -4.17 8.04
C PHE A 51 -2.62 -4.06 8.57
N VAL A 52 -2.78 -3.21 9.58
CA VAL A 52 -4.11 -2.94 10.17
C VAL A 52 -4.44 -1.47 9.97
N GLU A 53 -5.66 -1.08 10.27
CA GLU A 53 -6.13 0.29 10.12
C GLU A 53 -5.84 0.82 8.73
N VAL A 54 -6.09 -0.01 7.73
CA VAL A 54 -5.84 0.34 6.33
C VAL A 54 -6.93 1.29 5.85
N GLN A 55 -6.53 2.41 5.25
CA GLN A 55 -7.49 3.38 4.75
C GLN A 55 -6.88 4.18 3.61
N SER A 56 -7.75 4.90 2.90
CA SER A 56 -7.34 5.73 1.79
C SER A 56 -7.81 7.16 2.02
N TRP A 57 -7.11 8.09 1.39
CA TRP A 57 -7.45 9.52 1.48
C TRP A 57 -7.57 10.11 0.09
N GLN A 58 -8.45 11.10 -0.02
CA GLN A 58 -8.70 11.82 -1.27
C GLN A 58 -7.89 13.12 -1.28
N ASP A 59 -7.57 13.59 -2.50
CA ASP A 59 -6.99 14.92 -2.65
C ASP A 59 -8.12 15.97 -2.64
N LEU A 60 -7.76 17.22 -2.88
CA LEU A 60 -8.74 18.32 -2.84
C LEU A 60 -9.79 18.20 -3.95
N ALA A 61 -9.48 17.48 -5.01
CA ALA A 61 -10.43 17.24 -6.08
C ALA A 61 -11.34 16.05 -5.82
N GLY A 62 -11.18 15.39 -4.68
CA GLY A 62 -12.00 14.23 -4.33
C GLY A 62 -11.53 12.94 -4.96
N ILE A 63 -10.29 12.90 -5.42
CA ILE A 63 -9.74 11.72 -6.08
C ILE A 63 -8.90 10.95 -5.08
N TRP A 64 -9.12 9.64 -4.99
CA TRP A 64 -8.35 8.78 -4.10
C TRP A 64 -6.90 8.72 -4.55
N ARG A 65 -5.99 9.16 -3.72
CA ARG A 65 -4.58 9.31 -4.09
C ARG A 65 -3.61 8.61 -3.16
N VAL A 66 -3.98 8.40 -1.91
CA VAL A 66 -3.07 7.85 -0.91
C VAL A 66 -3.77 6.73 -0.17
N THR A 67 -3.06 5.64 0.04
CA THR A 67 -3.54 4.54 0.86
C THR A 67 -2.43 4.13 1.81
N GLY A 68 -2.80 3.84 3.03
CA GLY A 68 -1.82 3.43 4.01
C GLY A 68 -2.40 2.54 5.08
N GLY A 69 -1.54 2.08 5.94
CA GLY A 69 -1.92 1.24 7.06
C GLY A 69 -0.88 1.27 8.14
N VAL A 70 -1.20 0.65 9.25
CA VAL A 70 -0.32 0.56 10.42
C VAL A 70 0.27 -0.85 10.46
N TRP A 71 1.59 -0.91 10.63
CA TRP A 71 2.29 -2.17 10.76
C TRP A 71 2.07 -2.74 12.16
N ASN A 72 1.61 -3.96 12.22
CA ASN A 72 1.27 -4.59 13.50
C ASN A 72 2.40 -5.47 14.02
N GLY A 73 3.55 -5.40 13.37
CA GLY A 73 4.68 -6.23 13.77
C GLY A 73 4.60 -7.60 13.14
N HIS A 74 5.66 -8.37 13.32
CA HIS A 74 5.69 -9.73 12.81
C HIS A 74 4.86 -10.64 13.69
N GLN A 75 4.23 -11.60 13.07
CA GLN A 75 3.40 -12.56 13.77
C GLN A 75 4.22 -13.82 14.09
#